data_dcc230e7e37748c2b2314f1b1ac061b3
#
_entry.id   dcc230e7e37748c2b2314f1b1ac061b3
#
_cell.length_a   1.000
_cell.length_b   1.000
_cell.length_c   1.000
_cell.angle_alpha   90.00
_cell.angle_beta   90.00
_cell.angle_gamma   90.00
#
_symmetry.space_group_name_H-M   'P 1'
#
loop_
_entity.id
_entity.type
_entity.pdbx_description
1 polymer ?
#
loop_
_entity_poly.entity_id
_entity_poly.type
_entity_poly.pdbx_seq_one_letter_code
_entity_poly.pdbx_strand_id
1 'polypeptide(L)'
;MTASNIDTFRTLGSADSIPNDFVVPFYLEDLKRRISIARVNQRFYAFDDLCTCSEEACPLSGGLLSGTTIMCQCHGSRFDITTGAVINSPATAALKMYAVQEAEGAIRVYVC
;
A
#
# COMPACT_ATOMS: atom_id res chain seq x y z
N MET A 1 -29.16 -0.47 -6.91
CA MET A 1 -28.30 -0.42 -6.77
C MET A 1 -27.22 -0.60 -7.11
N THR A 2 -26.97 -0.73 -7.03
CA THR A 2 -26.14 -0.98 -7.25
C THR A 2 -24.94 -0.63 -7.40
N ALA A 3 -24.79 0.21 -7.78
CA ALA A 3 -23.51 0.72 -8.07
C ALA A 3 -22.63 0.78 -6.89
N SER A 4 -23.17 0.82 -5.76
CA SER A 4 -22.41 0.81 -4.52
C SER A 4 -21.53 -0.41 -4.38
N ASN A 5 -21.74 -1.41 -5.20
CA ASN A 5 -20.90 -2.58 -5.12
C ASN A 5 -19.49 -2.33 -5.44
N ILE A 6 -19.20 -1.32 -6.26
CA ILE A 6 -17.84 -1.07 -6.67
C ILE A 6 -17.00 -0.57 -5.54
N ASP A 7 -17.62 -0.10 -4.47
CA ASP A 7 -16.90 0.42 -3.33
C ASP A 7 -16.70 -0.61 -2.24
N THR A 8 -16.89 -1.87 -2.58
CA THR A 8 -16.73 -2.90 -1.59
C THR A 8 -15.28 -3.32 -1.46
N PHE A 9 -15.01 -4.10 -0.44
CA PHE A 9 -13.68 -4.67 -0.24
C PHE A 9 -13.36 -5.67 -1.33
N ARG A 10 -12.11 -5.68 -1.73
CA ARG A 10 -11.57 -6.64 -2.67
C ARG A 10 -10.57 -7.55 -1.99
N THR A 11 -10.68 -8.84 -2.21
CA THR A 11 -9.74 -9.80 -1.68
C THR A 11 -8.51 -9.81 -2.57
N LEU A 12 -7.35 -9.52 -1.99
CA LEU A 12 -6.10 -9.48 -2.73
C LEU A 12 -5.34 -10.80 -2.65
N GLY A 13 -5.37 -11.44 -1.50
CA GLY A 13 -4.66 -12.68 -1.33
C GLY A 13 -4.74 -13.20 0.09
N SER A 14 -3.91 -14.19 0.39
CA SER A 14 -3.86 -14.78 1.71
C SER A 14 -2.99 -13.93 2.64
N ALA A 15 -3.43 -13.79 3.88
CA ALA A 15 -2.64 -13.10 4.90
C ALA A 15 -1.28 -13.78 5.08
N ASP A 16 -1.24 -15.11 4.93
CA ASP A 16 0.01 -15.86 5.11
C ASP A 16 1.01 -15.61 4.00
N SER A 17 0.57 -15.03 2.87
CA SER A 17 1.49 -14.74 1.78
C SER A 17 2.30 -13.48 2.03
N ILE A 18 2.00 -12.74 3.10
CA ILE A 18 2.70 -11.51 3.42
C ILE A 18 3.42 -11.70 4.76
N PRO A 19 4.74 -11.96 4.72
CA PRO A 19 5.49 -12.10 5.96
C PRO A 19 5.56 -10.78 6.73
N ASN A 20 5.78 -10.89 8.03
CA ASN A 20 5.96 -9.69 8.86
C ASN A 20 7.19 -8.92 8.38
N ASP A 21 7.09 -7.59 8.36
CA ASP A 21 8.15 -6.68 7.91
C ASP A 21 8.42 -6.74 6.41
N PHE A 22 7.43 -7.16 5.64
CA PHE A 22 7.53 -7.18 4.17
C PHE A 22 6.41 -6.38 3.53
N VAL A 23 6.66 -5.96 2.28
CA VAL A 23 5.69 -5.27 1.45
C VAL A 23 5.48 -6.12 0.20
N VAL A 24 4.23 -6.40 -0.13
CA VAL A 24 3.89 -7.21 -1.30
C VAL A 24 2.92 -6.42 -2.18
N PRO A 25 3.24 -6.22 -3.46
CA PRO A 25 2.34 -5.49 -4.37
C PRO A 25 1.29 -6.41 -4.97
N PHE A 26 0.12 -5.84 -5.20
CA PHE A 26 -0.98 -6.51 -5.88
C PHE A 26 -1.52 -5.59 -6.97
N TYR A 27 -1.66 -6.08 -8.18
CA TYR A 27 -2.18 -5.30 -9.28
C TYR A 27 -3.65 -5.57 -9.48
N LEU A 28 -4.46 -4.52 -9.49
CA LEU A 28 -5.88 -4.61 -9.77
C LEU A 28 -6.10 -4.20 -11.22
N GLU A 29 -6.26 -5.19 -12.08
CA GLU A 29 -6.30 -4.96 -13.52
C GLU A 29 -7.46 -4.09 -13.98
N ASP A 30 -8.62 -4.29 -13.37
CA ASP A 30 -9.81 -3.52 -13.74
C ASP A 30 -9.69 -2.05 -13.36
N LEU A 31 -8.90 -1.74 -12.35
CA LEU A 31 -8.66 -0.36 -11.91
C LEU A 31 -7.34 0.19 -12.42
N LYS A 32 -6.53 -0.66 -13.04
CA LYS A 32 -5.18 -0.31 -13.51
C LYS A 32 -4.39 0.36 -12.41
N ARG A 33 -4.43 -0.25 -11.24
CA ARG A 33 -3.83 0.30 -10.04
C ARG A 33 -3.10 -0.79 -9.28
N ARG A 34 -1.90 -0.48 -8.82
CA ARG A 34 -1.12 -1.41 -8.02
C ARG A 34 -1.13 -0.93 -6.57
N ILE A 35 -1.56 -1.81 -5.68
CA ILE A 35 -1.68 -1.51 -4.26
C ILE A 35 -0.71 -2.42 -3.53
N SER A 36 0.06 -1.85 -2.61
CA SER A 36 0.98 -2.62 -1.79
C SER A 36 0.39 -2.85 -0.41
N ILE A 37 0.64 -4.03 0.12
CA ILE A 37 0.26 -4.38 1.47
C ILE A 37 1.54 -4.62 2.26
N ALA A 38 1.70 -3.88 3.34
CA ALA A 38 2.80 -4.09 4.27
C ALA A 38 2.26 -4.74 5.53
N ARG A 39 3.05 -5.65 6.09
CA ARG A 39 2.72 -6.28 7.36
C ARG A 39 3.78 -5.92 8.38
N VAL A 40 3.38 -5.22 9.45
CA VAL A 40 4.29 -4.80 10.50
C VAL A 40 3.62 -5.04 11.84
N ASN A 41 4.29 -5.74 12.74
CA ASN A 41 3.76 -6.07 14.07
C ASN A 41 2.39 -6.71 13.99
N GLN A 42 2.20 -7.64 13.05
CA GLN A 42 0.96 -8.36 12.81
C GLN A 42 -0.19 -7.50 12.30
N ARG A 43 0.09 -6.26 11.92
CA ARG A 43 -0.91 -5.36 11.35
C ARG A 43 -0.65 -5.16 9.87
N PHE A 44 -1.72 -4.94 9.11
CA PHE A 44 -1.63 -4.74 7.67
C PHE A 44 -1.92 -3.29 7.33
N TYR A 45 -1.15 -2.76 6.37
CA TYR A 45 -1.31 -1.39 5.87
C TYR A 45 -1.34 -1.45 4.36
N ALA A 46 -2.30 -0.75 3.75
CA ALA A 46 -2.47 -0.76 2.31
C ALA A 46 -2.27 0.65 1.76
N PHE A 47 -1.50 0.76 0.69
CA PHE A 47 -1.20 2.05 0.08
C PHE A 47 -0.89 1.86 -1.40
N ASP A 48 -1.01 2.95 -2.17
CA ASP A 48 -0.62 2.95 -3.57
C ASP A 48 0.86 2.60 -3.67
N ASP A 49 1.20 1.74 -4.62
CA ASP A 49 2.57 1.28 -4.79
C ASP A 49 3.45 2.27 -5.55
N LEU A 50 2.97 3.46 -5.80
CA LEU A 50 3.74 4.47 -6.51
C LEU A 50 4.19 5.58 -5.57
N CYS A 51 5.48 5.92 -5.64
CA CYS A 51 6.01 7.03 -4.89
C CYS A 51 5.47 8.34 -5.46
N THR A 52 5.12 9.28 -4.57
CA THR A 52 4.67 10.60 -4.98
C THR A 52 5.82 11.55 -5.22
N CYS A 53 7.07 11.08 -5.14
CA CYS A 53 8.26 11.93 -5.18
C CYS A 53 8.55 12.51 -6.55
N SER A 54 8.01 11.92 -7.61
CA SER A 54 8.25 12.41 -8.96
C SER A 54 7.16 11.89 -9.88
N GLU A 55 7.23 12.34 -11.13
CA GLU A 55 6.29 11.85 -12.14
C GLU A 55 6.66 10.47 -12.64
N GLU A 56 7.85 10.01 -12.31
CA GLU A 56 8.28 8.67 -12.69
C GLU A 56 7.60 7.64 -11.80
N ALA A 57 7.24 6.53 -12.40
CA ALA A 57 6.56 5.47 -11.67
C ALA A 57 7.59 4.66 -10.88
N CYS A 58 7.81 5.03 -9.63
CA CYS A 58 8.73 4.32 -8.76
C CYS A 58 7.94 3.47 -7.78
N PRO A 59 8.00 2.13 -7.92
CA PRO A 59 7.25 1.26 -7.02
C PRO A 59 7.81 1.29 -5.61
N LEU A 60 6.95 1.58 -4.64
CA LEU A 60 7.36 1.58 -3.24
C LEU A 60 7.66 0.18 -2.73
N SER A 61 7.04 -0.84 -3.33
CA SER A 61 7.31 -2.22 -2.96
C SER A 61 8.75 -2.63 -3.24
N GLY A 62 9.44 -1.90 -4.12
CA GLY A 62 10.85 -2.12 -4.36
C GLY A 62 11.75 -1.32 -3.43
N GLY A 63 11.18 -0.52 -2.55
CA GLY A 63 11.93 0.29 -1.63
C GLY A 63 12.28 -0.44 -0.34
N LEU A 64 12.61 0.31 0.69
CA LEU A 64 13.06 -0.24 1.94
C LEU A 64 12.04 0.03 3.05
N LEU A 65 11.51 -1.03 3.62
CA LEU A 65 10.60 -0.93 4.77
C LEU A 65 11.41 -1.07 6.05
N SER A 66 11.25 -0.10 6.95
CA SER A 66 11.91 -0.13 8.24
C SER A 66 10.88 0.29 9.29
N GLY A 67 10.43 -0.67 10.10
CA GLY A 67 9.31 -0.42 11.01
C GLY A 67 8.09 0.00 10.21
N THR A 68 7.52 1.15 10.52
CA THR A 68 6.35 1.68 9.82
C THR A 68 6.73 2.78 8.81
N THR A 69 7.99 2.84 8.43
CA THR A 69 8.49 3.80 7.44
C THR A 69 8.91 3.08 6.18
N ILE A 70 8.46 3.55 5.03
CA ILE A 70 8.92 3.02 3.75
C ILE A 70 9.68 4.09 3.00
N MET A 71 10.84 3.71 2.45
CA MET A 71 11.69 4.63 1.69
C MET A 71 11.65 4.27 0.22
N CYS A 72 11.34 5.27 -0.62
CA CYS A 72 11.38 5.11 -2.06
C CYS A 72 12.83 4.97 -2.52
N GLN A 73 13.11 3.92 -3.28
CA GLN A 73 14.49 3.67 -3.72
C GLN A 73 14.96 4.64 -4.81
N CYS A 74 14.04 5.34 -5.46
CA CYS A 74 14.41 6.25 -6.55
C CYS A 74 15.05 7.54 -6.05
N HIS A 75 14.45 8.17 -5.04
CA HIS A 75 14.92 9.46 -4.58
C HIS A 75 15.04 9.57 -3.06
N GLY A 76 14.80 8.49 -2.33
CA GLY A 76 14.97 8.48 -0.89
C GLY A 76 13.85 9.11 -0.08
N SER A 77 12.72 9.43 -0.70
CA SER A 77 11.57 9.92 0.05
C SER A 77 11.08 8.88 1.02
N ARG A 78 10.68 9.31 2.21
CA ARG A 78 10.15 8.39 3.22
C ARG A 78 8.72 8.75 3.58
N PHE A 79 7.95 7.73 3.88
CA PHE A 79 6.54 7.88 4.22
C PHE A 79 6.22 7.02 5.44
N ASP A 80 5.32 7.53 6.27
CA ASP A 80 4.75 6.76 7.37
C ASP A 80 3.59 5.95 6.80
N ILE A 81 3.71 4.62 6.79
CA ILE A 81 2.68 3.78 6.18
C ILE A 81 1.44 3.64 7.06
N THR A 82 1.45 4.15 8.27
CA THR A 82 0.24 4.13 9.11
C THR A 82 -0.72 5.26 8.74
N THR A 83 -0.21 6.33 8.16
CA THR A 83 -1.02 7.50 7.80
C THR A 83 -0.84 7.94 6.35
N GLY A 84 0.25 7.55 5.72
CA GLY A 84 0.62 8.02 4.40
C GLY A 84 1.42 9.31 4.42
N ALA A 85 1.69 9.87 5.59
CA ALA A 85 2.35 11.17 5.69
C ALA A 85 3.77 11.13 5.16
N VAL A 86 4.17 12.22 4.48
CA VAL A 86 5.56 12.38 4.05
C VAL A 86 6.44 12.65 5.26
N ILE A 87 7.53 11.90 5.37
CA ILE A 87 8.50 12.11 6.43
C ILE A 87 9.63 13.01 5.94
N ASN A 88 10.10 12.79 4.71
CA ASN A 88 11.13 13.67 4.16
C ASN A 88 11.03 13.77 2.64
N SER A 89 11.56 14.89 2.12
CA SER A 89 11.57 15.18 0.70
C SER A 89 12.44 14.16 -0.05
N PRO A 90 12.33 14.13 -1.40
CA PRO A 90 11.66 15.13 -2.24
C PRO A 90 10.14 15.02 -2.36
N ALA A 91 9.52 13.98 -1.84
CA ALA A 91 8.07 13.88 -1.92
C ALA A 91 7.41 15.00 -1.11
N THR A 92 6.34 15.56 -1.65
CA THR A 92 5.58 16.61 -0.96
C THR A 92 4.11 16.21 -0.79
N ALA A 93 3.69 15.14 -1.45
CA ALA A 93 2.32 14.65 -1.34
C ALA A 93 2.28 13.34 -0.59
N ALA A 94 1.30 13.20 0.29
CA ALA A 94 1.12 11.98 1.08
C ALA A 94 0.76 10.80 0.16
N LEU A 95 1.04 9.60 0.64
CA LEU A 95 0.61 8.39 -0.04
C LEU A 95 -0.91 8.26 0.05
N LYS A 96 -1.51 7.71 -1.00
CA LYS A 96 -2.90 7.33 -0.93
C LYS A 96 -2.99 6.03 -0.13
N MET A 97 -3.74 6.08 0.96
CA MET A 97 -3.93 4.93 1.84
C MET A 97 -5.27 4.28 1.56
N TYR A 98 -5.37 2.99 1.85
CA TYR A 98 -6.60 2.23 1.69
C TYR A 98 -6.92 1.53 2.99
N ALA A 99 -8.21 1.42 3.30
CA ALA A 99 -8.63 0.62 4.43
C ALA A 99 -8.35 -0.84 4.12
N VAL A 100 -7.81 -1.57 5.08
CA VAL A 100 -7.47 -2.96 4.90
C VAL A 100 -7.98 -3.75 6.09
N GLN A 101 -8.46 -4.98 5.82
CA GLN A 101 -8.86 -5.87 6.90
C GLN A 101 -8.46 -7.29 6.56
N GLU A 102 -8.20 -8.06 7.60
CA GLU A 102 -7.99 -9.49 7.47
C GLU A 102 -9.28 -10.19 7.88
N ALA A 103 -9.77 -11.09 7.03
CA ALA A 103 -10.99 -11.82 7.31
C ALA A 103 -10.78 -13.26 6.85
N GLU A 104 -10.88 -14.20 7.79
CA GLU A 104 -10.74 -15.62 7.48
C GLU A 104 -9.44 -15.95 6.76
N GLY A 105 -8.36 -15.29 7.16
CA GLY A 105 -7.05 -15.52 6.58
C GLY A 105 -6.81 -14.83 5.25
N ALA A 106 -7.75 -14.04 4.77
CA ALA A 106 -7.61 -13.31 3.51
C ALA A 106 -7.43 -11.83 3.77
N ILE A 107 -6.65 -11.18 2.91
CA ILE A 107 -6.44 -9.73 2.96
C ILE A 107 -7.43 -9.07 2.03
N ARG A 108 -8.22 -8.15 2.56
CA ARG A 108 -9.24 -7.42 1.82
C ARG A 108 -8.98 -5.94 1.93
N VAL A 109 -9.09 -5.24 0.80
CA VAL A 109 -8.83 -3.81 0.71
C VAL A 109 -10.05 -3.09 0.18
N TYR A 110 -10.36 -1.95 0.78
CA TYR A 110 -11.46 -1.10 0.33
C TYR A 110 -10.91 -0.15 -0.73
N VAL A 111 -11.37 -0.28 -1.95
CA VAL A 111 -10.82 0.45 -3.10
C VAL A 111 -11.73 1.54 -3.60
N CYS A 112 -12.38 2.21 -2.72
CA CYS A 112 -13.27 3.31 -3.06
C CYS A 112 -12.54 4.48 -3.70
#